data_8f9c843daeb3b902e405cfc31d31b703
#
_entry.id   8f9c843daeb3b902e405cfc31d31b703
#
_cell.length_a   1.000
_cell.length_b   1.000
_cell.length_c   1.000
_cell.angle_alpha   90.00
_cell.angle_beta   90.00
_cell.angle_gamma   90.00
#
_symmetry.space_group_name_H-M   'P 1'
#
loop_
_entity.id
_entity.type
_entity.pdbx_description
1 polymer ?
#
loop_
_entity_poly.entity_id
_entity_poly.type
_entity_poly.pdbx_seq_one_letter_code
_entity_poly.pdbx_strand_id
1 'polypeptide(L)'
;AFKLLVAEVAREMTVKSGQKCTAIRRIFVPRALYKAAAEAMGARLAKTTVGNPRNEAVRMGALVSQEQKASVLAGLAQLKTEATVLFDGSGAGLVDADASSACVAPVLLGTESPMSAQVLHAVEVFGPVSTLMPYDSIEEAYAMIRRGEGSLVCSVYSEDPAFTAQASVELASSHGRVHAISPDVAALHSGHGNVMPMSLHGGPGRAGGGEELGGLRALNFYHRRTAVQGSSLALDALAAQGA
;
A
#
# COMPACT_ATOMS: atom_id res chain seq x y z
N ALA A 1 -4.85 3.44 -18.24
CA ALA A 1 -4.02 3.02 -17.11
C ALA A 1 -3.42 4.20 -16.32
N PHE A 2 -2.72 5.16 -16.96
CA PHE A 2 -2.03 6.26 -16.30
C PHE A 2 -2.91 7.11 -15.37
N LYS A 3 -4.09 7.56 -15.83
CA LYS A 3 -5.03 8.35 -15.03
C LYS A 3 -5.54 7.58 -13.80
N LEU A 4 -5.70 6.27 -13.93
CA LEU A 4 -6.11 5.39 -12.82
C LEU A 4 -5.01 5.28 -11.78
N LEU A 5 -3.76 5.08 -12.19
CA LEU A 5 -2.60 5.11 -11.30
C LEU A 5 -2.55 6.40 -10.49
N VAL A 6 -2.60 7.57 -11.15
CA VAL A 6 -2.55 8.88 -10.49
C VAL A 6 -3.70 9.06 -9.49
N ALA A 7 -4.89 8.64 -9.86
CA ALA A 7 -6.07 8.75 -9.00
C ALA A 7 -5.93 7.87 -7.75
N GLU A 8 -5.50 6.62 -7.93
CA GLU A 8 -5.40 5.67 -6.84
C GLU A 8 -4.24 5.99 -5.90
N VAL A 9 -3.08 6.44 -6.43
CA VAL A 9 -1.95 6.90 -5.60
C VAL A 9 -2.40 8.04 -4.69
N ALA A 10 -3.02 9.08 -5.24
CA ALA A 10 -3.49 10.20 -4.43
C ALA A 10 -4.53 9.77 -3.38
N ARG A 11 -5.44 8.87 -3.73
CA ARG A 11 -6.43 8.30 -2.82
C ARG A 11 -5.75 7.53 -1.68
N GLU A 12 -4.83 6.64 -2.00
CA GLU A 12 -4.17 5.79 -1.01
C GLU A 12 -3.23 6.58 -0.07
N MET A 13 -2.66 7.69 -0.55
CA MET A 13 -1.89 8.62 0.28
C MET A 13 -2.77 9.40 1.26
N THR A 14 -4.02 9.67 0.92
CA THR A 14 -4.87 10.63 1.67
C THR A 14 -5.98 9.97 2.49
N VAL A 15 -6.51 8.84 2.05
CA VAL A 15 -7.51 8.09 2.83
C VAL A 15 -6.91 7.62 4.15
N LYS A 16 -7.60 7.90 5.26
CA LYS A 16 -7.12 7.67 6.64
C LYS A 16 -5.75 8.32 6.90
N SER A 17 -5.45 9.42 6.21
CA SER A 17 -4.15 10.11 6.28
C SER A 17 -2.96 9.18 5.97
N GLY A 18 -3.16 8.26 5.03
CA GLY A 18 -2.17 7.26 4.64
C GLY A 18 -1.90 6.17 5.68
N GLN A 19 -2.63 6.13 6.80
CA GLN A 19 -2.44 5.15 7.88
C GLN A 19 -3.17 3.85 7.57
N LYS A 20 -2.74 3.17 6.51
CA LYS A 20 -3.24 1.87 6.09
C LYS A 20 -2.07 0.94 5.80
N CYS A 21 -2.16 -0.31 6.25
CA CYS A 21 -1.20 -1.36 5.93
C CYS A 21 -1.10 -1.64 4.41
N THR A 22 -2.15 -1.31 3.68
CA THR A 22 -2.23 -1.44 2.21
C THR A 22 -2.02 -0.13 1.47
N ALA A 23 -1.63 0.98 2.12
CA ALA A 23 -1.39 2.24 1.42
C ALA A 23 -0.19 2.12 0.45
N ILE A 24 -0.27 2.80 -0.69
CA ILE A 24 0.80 2.83 -1.67
C ILE A 24 1.97 3.65 -1.12
N ARG A 25 3.13 3.01 -0.90
CA ARG A 25 4.35 3.64 -0.40
C ARG A 25 5.39 3.86 -1.49
N ARG A 26 5.52 2.89 -2.40
CA ARG A 26 6.48 2.91 -3.49
C ARG A 26 5.74 2.83 -4.82
N ILE A 27 6.05 3.75 -5.73
CA ILE A 27 5.40 3.89 -7.02
C ILE A 27 6.47 3.73 -8.09
N PHE A 28 6.32 2.75 -8.95
CA PHE A 28 7.26 2.46 -10.02
C PHE A 28 6.65 2.80 -11.37
N VAL A 29 7.35 3.61 -12.16
CA VAL A 29 6.90 4.02 -13.50
C VAL A 29 8.04 3.92 -14.51
N PRO A 30 7.76 3.65 -15.79
CA PRO A 30 8.78 3.81 -16.83
C PRO A 30 9.42 5.20 -16.77
N ARG A 31 10.75 5.29 -16.93
CA ARG A 31 11.48 6.57 -16.86
C ARG A 31 10.87 7.66 -17.74
N ALA A 32 10.41 7.29 -18.92
CA ALA A 32 9.75 8.21 -19.83
C ALA A 32 8.47 8.86 -19.25
N LEU A 33 7.84 8.23 -18.27
CA LEU A 33 6.62 8.74 -17.62
C LEU A 33 6.90 9.42 -16.26
N TYR A 34 8.14 9.38 -15.75
CA TYR A 34 8.46 9.84 -14.40
C TYR A 34 8.04 11.29 -14.14
N LYS A 35 8.47 12.20 -15.02
CA LYS A 35 8.13 13.63 -14.88
C LYS A 35 6.62 13.87 -14.97
N ALA A 36 5.96 13.28 -15.95
CA ALA A 36 4.51 13.43 -16.13
C ALA A 36 3.73 12.83 -14.92
N ALA A 37 4.22 11.73 -14.35
CA ALA A 37 3.63 11.13 -13.16
C ALA A 37 3.80 12.04 -11.94
N ALA A 38 4.99 12.60 -11.73
CA ALA A 38 5.26 13.53 -10.63
C ALA A 38 4.33 14.75 -10.70
N GLU A 39 4.24 15.39 -11.88
CA GLU A 39 3.38 16.56 -12.10
C GLU A 39 1.90 16.23 -11.88
N ALA A 40 1.41 15.13 -12.46
CA ALA A 40 0.01 14.74 -12.36
C ALA A 40 -0.40 14.34 -10.92
N MET A 41 0.46 13.62 -10.22
CA MET A 41 0.25 13.24 -8.81
C MET A 41 0.28 14.48 -7.91
N GLY A 42 1.28 15.37 -8.07
CA GLY A 42 1.38 16.62 -7.34
C GLY A 42 0.15 17.51 -7.53
N ALA A 43 -0.29 17.70 -8.77
CA ALA A 43 -1.49 18.49 -9.09
C ALA A 43 -2.77 17.90 -8.48
N ARG A 44 -2.84 16.58 -8.32
CA ARG A 44 -3.98 15.93 -7.67
C ARG A 44 -3.90 16.04 -6.14
N LEU A 45 -2.74 15.85 -5.55
CA LEU A 45 -2.50 15.99 -4.11
C LEU A 45 -2.71 17.43 -3.63
N ALA A 46 -2.41 18.44 -4.44
CA ALA A 46 -2.65 19.86 -4.16
C ALA A 46 -4.13 20.20 -3.90
N LYS A 47 -5.06 19.33 -4.33
CA LYS A 47 -6.49 19.49 -4.06
C LYS A 47 -6.92 18.94 -2.69
N THR A 48 -6.01 18.35 -1.93
CA THR A 48 -6.29 17.74 -0.63
C THR A 48 -6.18 18.80 0.46
N THR A 49 -7.29 19.27 0.96
CA THR A 49 -7.35 20.14 2.15
C THR A 49 -7.15 19.30 3.41
N VAL A 50 -6.27 19.76 4.29
CA VAL A 50 -5.91 19.07 5.53
C VAL A 50 -6.38 19.87 6.74
N GLY A 51 -6.96 19.22 7.74
CA GLY A 51 -7.41 19.94 8.94
C GLY A 51 -8.43 19.18 9.78
N ASN A 52 -9.34 19.92 10.41
CA ASN A 52 -10.40 19.36 11.25
C ASN A 52 -11.44 18.62 10.38
N PRO A 53 -11.61 17.29 10.52
CA PRO A 53 -12.54 16.53 9.68
C PRO A 53 -14.03 16.84 9.90
N ARG A 54 -14.36 17.61 10.94
CA ARG A 54 -15.74 18.11 11.14
C ARG A 54 -16.06 19.29 10.22
N ASN A 55 -15.04 19.92 9.62
CA ASN A 55 -15.22 20.97 8.63
C ASN A 55 -15.40 20.33 7.25
N GLU A 56 -16.51 20.61 6.57
CA GLU A 56 -16.87 20.02 5.27
C GLU A 56 -15.87 20.32 4.14
N ALA A 57 -15.08 21.39 4.28
CA ALA A 57 -14.02 21.72 3.33
C ALA A 57 -12.79 20.79 3.44
N VAL A 58 -12.64 20.05 4.55
CA VAL A 58 -11.50 19.19 4.80
C VAL A 58 -11.68 17.84 4.11
N ARG A 59 -10.60 17.36 3.47
CA ARG A 59 -10.55 16.07 2.77
C ARG A 59 -9.64 15.06 3.45
N MET A 60 -8.73 15.52 4.31
CA MET A 60 -7.84 14.67 5.09
C MET A 60 -7.69 15.19 6.50
N GLY A 61 -7.97 14.35 7.50
CA GLY A 61 -7.84 14.67 8.92
C GLY A 61 -6.43 14.46 9.47
N ALA A 62 -6.35 14.53 10.80
CA ALA A 62 -5.12 14.28 11.53
C ALA A 62 -4.71 12.80 11.50
N LEU A 63 -3.45 12.55 11.80
CA LEU A 63 -2.96 11.24 12.22
C LEU A 63 -3.57 10.85 13.58
N VAL A 64 -3.47 9.56 13.93
CA VAL A 64 -4.10 9.01 15.13
C VAL A 64 -3.58 9.64 16.44
N SER A 65 -2.33 10.11 16.46
CA SER A 65 -1.70 10.71 17.64
C SER A 65 -0.53 11.62 17.29
N GLN A 66 -0.06 12.40 18.26
CA GLN A 66 1.19 13.18 18.15
C GLN A 66 2.43 12.29 18.02
N GLU A 67 2.42 11.15 18.69
CA GLU A 67 3.48 10.16 18.57
C GLU A 67 3.59 9.65 17.14
N GLN A 68 2.45 9.35 16.51
CA GLN A 68 2.41 8.95 15.10
C GLN A 68 2.89 10.07 14.18
N LYS A 69 2.54 11.33 14.47
CA LYS A 69 3.08 12.49 13.73
C LYS A 69 4.59 12.56 13.84
N ALA A 70 5.14 12.41 15.04
CA ALA A 70 6.59 12.40 15.25
C ALA A 70 7.27 11.25 14.47
N SER A 71 6.69 10.05 14.49
CA SER A 71 7.17 8.89 13.73
C SER A 71 7.15 9.14 12.23
N VAL A 72 6.08 9.71 11.69
CA VAL A 72 5.96 10.06 10.27
C VAL A 72 7.01 11.08 9.86
N LEU A 73 7.21 12.13 10.67
CA LEU A 73 8.21 13.17 10.37
C LEU A 73 9.64 12.61 10.44
N ALA A 74 9.94 11.75 11.41
CA ALA A 74 11.23 11.07 11.51
C ALA A 74 11.48 10.15 10.30
N GLY A 75 10.51 9.34 9.90
CA GLY A 75 10.61 8.48 8.73
C GLY A 75 10.74 9.28 7.44
N LEU A 76 10.00 10.38 7.30
CA LEU A 76 10.12 11.29 6.17
C LEU A 76 11.54 11.89 6.07
N ALA A 77 12.13 12.26 7.20
CA ALA A 77 13.51 12.76 7.24
C ALA A 77 14.51 11.68 6.76
N GLN A 78 14.29 10.42 7.15
CA GLN A 78 15.12 9.30 6.65
C GLN A 78 14.97 9.12 5.13
N LEU A 79 13.74 9.11 4.60
CA LEU A 79 13.51 8.96 3.15
C LEU A 79 14.17 10.09 2.35
N LYS A 80 14.19 11.32 2.89
CA LYS A 80 14.82 12.51 2.26
C LYS A 80 16.33 12.40 2.14
N THR A 81 16.99 11.43 2.77
CA THR A 81 18.43 11.20 2.57
C THR A 81 18.76 10.60 1.20
N GLU A 82 17.78 9.96 0.56
CA GLU A 82 17.93 9.31 -0.75
C GLU A 82 16.92 9.78 -1.80
N ALA A 83 15.99 10.68 -1.43
CA ALA A 83 14.96 11.19 -2.30
C ALA A 83 14.78 12.70 -2.17
N THR A 84 14.35 13.34 -3.25
CA THR A 84 13.95 14.75 -3.29
C THR A 84 12.44 14.89 -3.13
N VAL A 85 12.00 16.07 -2.68
CA VAL A 85 10.58 16.40 -2.58
C VAL A 85 10.06 16.82 -3.95
N LEU A 86 9.12 16.06 -4.49
CA LEU A 86 8.41 16.39 -5.73
C LEU A 86 7.15 17.23 -5.48
N PHE A 87 6.49 16.95 -4.34
CA PHE A 87 5.34 17.72 -3.88
C PHE A 87 5.28 17.73 -2.35
N ASP A 88 5.01 18.90 -1.78
CA ASP A 88 4.77 19.09 -0.34
C ASP A 88 3.51 19.93 -0.15
N GLY A 89 2.48 19.34 0.45
CA GLY A 89 1.21 19.99 0.70
C GLY A 89 1.20 20.94 1.89
N SER A 90 2.29 21.04 2.66
CA SER A 90 2.34 21.84 3.90
C SER A 90 2.15 23.34 3.67
N GLY A 91 2.52 23.83 2.48
CA GLY A 91 2.37 25.23 2.12
C GLY A 91 0.93 25.72 1.98
N ALA A 92 -0.05 24.82 1.86
CA ALA A 92 -1.47 25.18 1.79
C ALA A 92 -2.09 25.57 3.15
N GLY A 93 -1.38 25.32 4.26
CA GLY A 93 -1.88 25.52 5.60
C GLY A 93 -2.90 24.48 6.05
N LEU A 94 -3.39 24.63 7.28
CA LEU A 94 -4.42 23.75 7.86
C LEU A 94 -5.77 24.46 7.88
N VAL A 95 -6.85 23.72 7.61
CA VAL A 95 -8.22 24.23 7.66
C VAL A 95 -8.83 23.87 9.02
N ASP A 96 -9.22 24.89 9.78
CA ASP A 96 -9.84 24.73 11.09
C ASP A 96 -9.05 23.81 12.03
N ALA A 97 -7.72 23.93 11.99
CA ALA A 97 -6.77 23.22 12.83
C ALA A 97 -5.48 24.04 12.93
N ASP A 98 -4.74 23.84 14.01
CA ASP A 98 -3.48 24.53 14.26
C ASP A 98 -2.27 23.60 14.16
N ALA A 99 -1.07 24.18 14.31
CA ALA A 99 0.19 23.42 14.22
C ALA A 99 0.37 22.39 15.35
N SER A 100 -0.34 22.52 16.47
CA SER A 100 -0.32 21.56 17.57
C SER A 100 -1.13 20.29 17.26
N SER A 101 -1.96 20.33 16.23
CA SER A 101 -2.72 19.16 15.78
C SER A 101 -1.79 18.07 15.24
N ALA A 102 -2.25 16.81 15.21
CA ALA A 102 -1.52 15.71 14.59
C ALA A 102 -1.68 15.69 13.06
N CYS A 103 -2.04 16.79 12.43
CA CYS A 103 -2.12 16.91 10.98
C CYS A 103 -0.74 16.87 10.34
N VAL A 104 -0.63 16.11 9.23
CA VAL A 104 0.54 16.07 8.35
C VAL A 104 0.02 16.17 6.91
N ALA A 105 0.52 17.11 6.15
CA ALA A 105 0.16 17.26 4.74
C ALA A 105 0.75 16.13 3.89
N PRO A 106 0.15 15.78 2.74
CA PRO A 106 0.70 14.76 1.86
C PRO A 106 2.03 15.21 1.24
N VAL A 107 3.01 14.29 1.23
CA VAL A 107 4.33 14.51 0.63
C VAL A 107 4.61 13.42 -0.40
N LEU A 108 4.90 13.81 -1.62
CA LEU A 108 5.40 12.93 -2.67
C LEU A 108 6.90 13.15 -2.81
N LEU A 109 7.66 12.10 -2.59
CA LEU A 109 9.08 12.05 -2.83
C LEU A 109 9.38 11.42 -4.18
N GLY A 110 10.60 11.60 -4.67
CA GLY A 110 11.10 10.94 -5.86
C GLY A 110 12.61 10.84 -5.89
N THR A 111 13.12 9.88 -6.65
CA THR A 111 14.55 9.70 -6.86
C THR A 111 14.83 9.34 -8.32
N GLU A 112 15.95 9.82 -8.85
CA GLU A 112 16.43 9.46 -10.19
C GLU A 112 17.27 8.17 -10.20
N SER A 113 17.70 7.71 -9.02
CA SER A 113 18.61 6.57 -8.86
C SER A 113 18.07 5.53 -7.88
N PRO A 114 16.87 4.97 -8.13
CA PRO A 114 16.21 4.08 -7.18
C PRO A 114 16.94 2.74 -6.98
N MET A 115 17.73 2.30 -7.96
CA MET A 115 18.51 1.06 -7.86
C MET A 115 19.62 1.13 -6.82
N SER A 116 20.18 2.31 -6.54
CA SER A 116 21.22 2.49 -5.51
C SER A 116 20.63 2.78 -4.13
N ALA A 117 19.37 3.18 -4.04
CA ALA A 117 18.71 3.52 -2.80
C ALA A 117 18.57 2.29 -1.89
N GLN A 118 18.65 2.50 -0.59
CA GLN A 118 18.46 1.47 0.44
C GLN A 118 17.31 1.82 1.37
N VAL A 119 17.34 3.03 1.91
CA VAL A 119 16.35 3.54 2.85
C VAL A 119 14.96 3.56 2.23
N LEU A 120 14.85 3.95 0.93
CA LEU A 120 13.57 4.00 0.21
C LEU A 120 12.88 2.64 0.06
N HIS A 121 13.63 1.55 0.11
CA HIS A 121 13.08 0.19 0.04
C HIS A 121 12.85 -0.43 1.42
N ALA A 122 13.57 0.03 2.45
CA ALA A 122 13.56 -0.54 3.80
C ALA A 122 12.59 0.16 4.76
N VAL A 123 12.45 1.49 4.64
CA VAL A 123 11.68 2.31 5.60
C VAL A 123 10.23 2.49 5.12
N GLU A 124 9.29 2.12 5.96
CA GLU A 124 7.88 2.45 5.79
C GLU A 124 7.49 3.65 6.65
N VAL A 125 6.96 4.69 6.02
CA VAL A 125 6.36 5.84 6.70
C VAL A 125 4.86 5.66 6.75
N PHE A 126 4.31 5.34 7.92
CA PHE A 126 2.89 5.06 8.11
C PHE A 126 2.05 6.35 8.22
N GLY A 127 2.01 7.09 7.11
CA GLY A 127 1.39 8.40 6.97
C GLY A 127 1.19 8.78 5.50
N PRO A 128 0.85 10.03 5.18
CA PRO A 128 0.54 10.46 3.82
C PRO A 128 1.81 10.73 2.98
N VAL A 129 2.69 9.72 2.90
CA VAL A 129 3.99 9.82 2.21
C VAL A 129 4.14 8.65 1.24
N SER A 130 4.56 8.96 0.01
CA SER A 130 4.91 7.96 -1.01
C SER A 130 6.13 8.41 -1.80
N THR A 131 6.85 7.45 -2.41
CA THR A 131 8.04 7.72 -3.22
C THR A 131 7.85 7.21 -4.64
N LEU A 132 8.04 8.10 -5.61
CA LEU A 132 8.03 7.81 -7.04
C LEU A 132 9.42 7.42 -7.52
N MET A 133 9.53 6.32 -8.26
CA MET A 133 10.77 5.69 -8.68
C MET A 133 10.69 5.33 -10.18
N PRO A 134 11.58 5.84 -11.03
CA PRO A 134 11.64 5.42 -12.42
C PRO A 134 12.33 4.06 -12.57
N TYR A 135 12.01 3.36 -13.66
CA TYR A 135 12.74 2.20 -14.12
C TYR A 135 13.00 2.28 -15.63
N ASP A 136 14.10 1.68 -16.06
CA ASP A 136 14.50 1.63 -17.48
C ASP A 136 14.11 0.30 -18.13
N SER A 137 14.01 -0.78 -17.34
CA SER A 137 13.48 -2.07 -17.77
C SER A 137 12.52 -2.64 -16.72
N ILE A 138 11.66 -3.55 -17.15
CA ILE A 138 10.71 -4.19 -16.20
C ILE A 138 11.43 -5.08 -15.19
N GLU A 139 12.57 -5.65 -15.56
CA GLU A 139 13.42 -6.44 -14.69
C GLU A 139 13.99 -5.60 -13.55
N GLU A 140 14.38 -4.34 -13.81
CA GLU A 140 14.77 -3.39 -12.78
C GLU A 140 13.61 -3.10 -11.82
N ALA A 141 12.39 -2.89 -12.34
CA ALA A 141 11.21 -2.69 -11.51
C ALA A 141 11.00 -3.90 -10.57
N TYR A 142 11.06 -5.11 -11.09
CA TYR A 142 10.91 -6.32 -10.28
C TYR A 142 12.04 -6.46 -9.25
N ALA A 143 13.27 -6.13 -9.61
CA ALA A 143 14.40 -6.15 -8.68
C ALA A 143 14.19 -5.17 -7.52
N MET A 144 13.77 -3.93 -7.80
CA MET A 144 13.46 -2.93 -6.78
C MET A 144 12.27 -3.32 -5.91
N ILE A 145 11.23 -3.91 -6.50
CA ILE A 145 10.05 -4.37 -5.76
C ILE A 145 10.45 -5.44 -4.74
N ARG A 146 11.25 -6.43 -5.16
CA ARG A 146 11.73 -7.50 -4.27
C ARG A 146 12.55 -7.01 -3.09
N ARG A 147 13.24 -5.87 -3.20
CA ARG A 147 13.96 -5.23 -2.08
C ARG A 147 13.07 -4.77 -0.93
N GLY A 148 11.76 -4.72 -1.14
CA GLY A 148 10.79 -4.48 -0.08
C GLY A 148 10.52 -5.69 0.82
N GLU A 149 11.08 -6.86 0.50
CA GLU A 149 11.04 -8.08 1.33
C GLU A 149 9.64 -8.59 1.68
N GLY A 150 8.68 -8.31 0.82
CA GLY A 150 7.30 -8.75 0.99
C GLY A 150 6.32 -7.61 1.29
N SER A 151 5.12 -7.72 0.74
CA SER A 151 4.05 -6.75 0.90
C SER A 151 2.68 -7.41 0.87
N LEU A 152 1.68 -6.74 1.45
CA LEU A 152 0.29 -7.22 1.45
C LEU A 152 -0.32 -7.18 0.06
N VAL A 153 -0.05 -6.10 -0.70
CA VAL A 153 -0.66 -5.87 -2.01
C VAL A 153 0.24 -5.04 -2.90
N CYS A 154 0.20 -5.34 -4.20
CA CYS A 154 0.62 -4.42 -5.26
C CYS A 154 -0.50 -4.24 -6.27
N SER A 155 -0.45 -3.13 -7.03
CA SER A 155 -1.31 -2.92 -8.20
C SER A 155 -0.48 -2.75 -9.45
N VAL A 156 -0.91 -3.41 -10.51
CA VAL A 156 -0.35 -3.30 -11.86
C VAL A 156 -1.35 -2.54 -12.73
N TYR A 157 -0.92 -1.43 -13.29
CA TYR A 157 -1.75 -0.57 -14.15
C TYR A 157 -1.29 -0.72 -15.59
N SER A 158 -2.01 -1.49 -16.39
CA SER A 158 -1.67 -1.72 -17.80
C SER A 158 -2.91 -1.91 -18.66
N GLU A 159 -2.78 -1.61 -19.93
CA GLU A 159 -3.76 -1.90 -20.98
C GLU A 159 -3.38 -3.16 -21.76
N ASP A 160 -2.19 -3.69 -21.51
CA ASP A 160 -1.69 -4.93 -22.11
C ASP A 160 -1.96 -6.12 -21.20
N PRO A 161 -2.86 -7.05 -21.58
CA PRO A 161 -3.20 -8.21 -20.76
C PRO A 161 -2.05 -9.23 -20.67
N ALA A 162 -1.20 -9.33 -21.68
CA ALA A 162 -0.05 -10.24 -21.66
C ALA A 162 1.00 -9.75 -20.66
N PHE A 163 1.32 -8.46 -20.68
CA PHE A 163 2.17 -7.83 -19.66
C PHE A 163 1.58 -8.01 -18.26
N THR A 164 0.28 -7.77 -18.10
CA THR A 164 -0.40 -7.89 -16.79
C THR A 164 -0.33 -9.31 -16.25
N ALA A 165 -0.51 -10.32 -17.10
CA ALA A 165 -0.40 -11.72 -16.71
C ALA A 165 1.02 -12.07 -16.27
N GLN A 166 2.03 -11.70 -17.05
CA GLN A 166 3.44 -11.93 -16.73
C GLN A 166 3.83 -11.22 -15.41
N ALA A 167 3.48 -9.94 -15.27
CA ALA A 167 3.75 -9.16 -14.06
C ALA A 167 3.08 -9.79 -12.83
N SER A 168 1.88 -10.32 -12.96
CA SER A 168 1.18 -10.97 -11.84
C SER A 168 1.90 -12.21 -11.35
N VAL A 169 2.46 -13.03 -12.26
CA VAL A 169 3.26 -14.20 -11.90
C VAL A 169 4.56 -13.80 -11.19
N GLU A 170 5.28 -12.81 -11.74
CA GLU A 170 6.54 -12.32 -11.16
C GLU A 170 6.36 -11.70 -9.76
N LEU A 171 5.25 -11.01 -9.55
CA LEU A 171 4.97 -10.30 -8.29
C LEU A 171 4.33 -11.19 -7.22
N ALA A 172 3.77 -12.34 -7.60
CA ALA A 172 3.10 -13.25 -6.67
C ALA A 172 4.03 -13.77 -5.57
N SER A 173 5.34 -13.91 -5.85
CA SER A 173 6.32 -14.38 -4.86
C SER A 173 6.60 -13.35 -3.75
N SER A 174 6.29 -12.08 -3.96
CA SER A 174 6.58 -10.97 -3.03
C SER A 174 5.34 -10.24 -2.50
N HIS A 175 4.14 -10.64 -2.94
CA HIS A 175 2.89 -9.98 -2.52
C HIS A 175 1.80 -11.00 -2.20
N GLY A 176 1.01 -10.71 -1.17
CA GLY A 176 -0.17 -11.51 -0.83
C GLY A 176 -1.29 -11.36 -1.85
N ARG A 177 -1.39 -10.18 -2.49
CA ARG A 177 -2.39 -9.89 -3.51
C ARG A 177 -1.78 -9.04 -4.63
N VAL A 178 -2.01 -9.43 -5.86
CA VAL A 178 -1.73 -8.61 -7.05
C VAL A 178 -3.07 -8.09 -7.59
N HIS A 179 -3.22 -6.78 -7.67
CA HIS A 179 -4.43 -6.12 -8.17
C HIS A 179 -4.15 -5.58 -9.57
N ALA A 180 -4.65 -6.28 -10.59
CA ALA A 180 -4.51 -5.91 -11.99
C ALA A 180 -5.58 -4.89 -12.39
N ILE A 181 -5.16 -3.72 -12.85
CA ILE A 181 -6.04 -2.59 -13.18
C ILE A 181 -5.83 -2.18 -14.63
N SER A 182 -6.92 -2.24 -15.37
CA SER A 182 -7.04 -1.79 -16.76
C SER A 182 -8.25 -0.85 -16.89
N PRO A 183 -8.39 -0.09 -17.98
CA PRO A 183 -9.51 0.84 -18.16
C PRO A 183 -10.90 0.18 -18.14
N ASP A 184 -11.01 -1.05 -18.59
CA ASP A 184 -12.26 -1.82 -18.62
C ASP A 184 -12.81 -2.19 -17.24
N VAL A 185 -11.94 -2.30 -16.23
CA VAL A 185 -12.36 -2.53 -14.84
C VAL A 185 -12.41 -1.26 -13.98
N ALA A 186 -12.14 -0.09 -14.57
CA ALA A 186 -12.00 1.18 -13.86
C ALA A 186 -13.21 1.55 -12.98
N ALA A 187 -14.43 1.19 -13.41
CA ALA A 187 -15.66 1.46 -12.68
C ALA A 187 -16.05 0.33 -11.69
N LEU A 188 -15.41 -0.82 -11.77
CA LEU A 188 -15.80 -2.03 -11.04
C LEU A 188 -14.80 -2.45 -9.96
N HIS A 189 -13.53 -2.00 -10.06
CA HIS A 189 -12.49 -2.44 -9.13
C HIS A 189 -12.73 -1.92 -7.70
N SER A 190 -12.39 -2.74 -6.73
CA SER A 190 -12.57 -2.43 -5.30
C SER A 190 -11.60 -1.36 -4.76
N GLY A 191 -10.56 -1.04 -5.52
CA GLY A 191 -9.44 -0.19 -5.10
C GLY A 191 -8.27 -0.99 -4.50
N HIS A 192 -7.08 -0.38 -4.56
CA HIS A 192 -5.83 -1.01 -4.12
C HIS A 192 -5.90 -1.49 -2.66
N GLY A 193 -6.39 -0.63 -1.78
CA GLY A 193 -6.38 -0.86 -0.33
C GLY A 193 -7.54 -1.70 0.20
N ASN A 194 -8.50 -2.12 -0.62
CA ASN A 194 -9.67 -2.86 -0.17
C ASN A 194 -9.47 -4.37 -0.30
N VAL A 195 -9.73 -5.09 0.78
CA VAL A 195 -9.67 -6.56 0.82
C VAL A 195 -11.10 -7.10 0.77
N MET A 196 -11.38 -7.91 -0.24
CA MET A 196 -12.67 -8.60 -0.36
C MET A 196 -12.67 -9.87 0.49
N PRO A 197 -13.82 -10.31 1.03
CA PRO A 197 -13.90 -11.52 1.86
C PRO A 197 -13.35 -12.79 1.21
N MET A 198 -13.39 -12.88 -0.13
CA MET A 198 -12.83 -14.01 -0.88
C MET A 198 -11.34 -13.84 -1.23
N SER A 199 -10.75 -12.68 -0.96
CA SER A 199 -9.33 -12.41 -1.19
C SER A 199 -8.48 -12.86 -0.03
N LEU A 200 -7.16 -12.81 -0.23
CA LEU A 200 -6.16 -12.97 0.82
C LEU A 200 -5.80 -11.60 1.40
N HIS A 201 -5.81 -11.48 2.72
CA HIS A 201 -5.16 -10.39 3.44
C HIS A 201 -4.02 -10.97 4.28
N GLY A 202 -2.84 -10.80 3.80
CA GLY A 202 -1.59 -11.33 4.30
C GLY A 202 -0.56 -11.21 3.20
N GLY A 203 0.63 -11.71 3.41
CA GLY A 203 1.69 -11.68 2.40
C GLY A 203 2.98 -12.30 2.91
N PRO A 204 3.93 -12.53 2.01
CA PRO A 204 5.21 -13.13 2.35
C PRO A 204 6.13 -12.14 3.08
N GLY A 205 7.17 -12.64 3.70
CA GLY A 205 8.25 -11.86 4.31
C GLY A 205 7.75 -10.85 5.33
N ARG A 206 8.14 -9.60 5.18
CA ARG A 206 7.77 -8.50 6.10
C ARG A 206 6.27 -8.24 6.20
N ALA A 207 5.49 -8.58 5.20
CA ALA A 207 4.04 -8.44 5.27
C ALA A 207 3.44 -9.32 6.38
N GLY A 208 4.04 -10.48 6.63
CA GLY A 208 3.54 -11.44 7.60
C GLY A 208 2.12 -11.89 7.29
N GLY A 209 1.56 -12.64 8.22
CA GLY A 209 0.16 -12.92 8.17
C GLY A 209 -0.23 -14.13 7.32
N GLY A 210 -1.49 -14.41 7.40
CA GLY A 210 -2.14 -15.56 6.84
C GLY A 210 -3.53 -15.23 6.30
N GLU A 211 -4.46 -16.14 6.49
CA GLU A 211 -5.82 -16.03 5.92
C GLU A 211 -6.85 -15.50 6.92
N GLU A 212 -6.47 -14.70 7.94
CA GLU A 212 -7.34 -14.21 9.01
C GLU A 212 -8.60 -13.51 8.51
N LEU A 213 -8.53 -12.87 7.34
CA LEU A 213 -9.63 -12.16 6.72
C LEU A 213 -10.17 -12.87 5.47
N GLY A 214 -9.91 -14.17 5.32
CA GLY A 214 -10.28 -14.97 4.16
C GLY A 214 -11.74 -15.45 4.12
N GLY A 215 -12.69 -14.82 4.81
CA GLY A 215 -14.07 -15.29 4.93
C GLY A 215 -14.13 -16.64 5.64
N LEU A 216 -14.85 -17.63 5.08
CA LEU A 216 -14.93 -18.97 5.68
C LEU A 216 -13.57 -19.67 5.78
N ARG A 217 -12.61 -19.35 4.92
CA ARG A 217 -11.26 -19.91 4.99
C ARG A 217 -10.51 -19.48 6.24
N ALA A 218 -10.82 -18.31 6.79
CA ALA A 218 -10.23 -17.81 8.04
C ALA A 218 -10.51 -18.74 9.23
N LEU A 219 -11.59 -19.48 9.22
CA LEU A 219 -11.88 -20.46 10.29
C LEU A 219 -10.74 -21.47 10.45
N ASN A 220 -10.08 -21.88 9.38
CA ASN A 220 -8.94 -22.79 9.45
C ASN A 220 -7.74 -22.19 10.20
N PHE A 221 -7.56 -20.87 10.13
CA PHE A 221 -6.49 -20.16 10.84
C PHE A 221 -6.74 -20.13 12.35
N TYR A 222 -7.98 -19.97 12.77
CA TYR A 222 -8.37 -19.89 14.17
C TYR A 222 -8.62 -21.25 14.84
N HIS A 223 -8.58 -22.35 14.07
CA HIS A 223 -8.74 -23.70 14.59
C HIS A 223 -7.40 -24.42 14.70
N ARG A 224 -7.17 -25.04 15.85
CA ARG A 224 -6.05 -25.94 16.05
C ARG A 224 -6.38 -27.31 15.49
N ARG A 225 -5.50 -27.88 14.69
CA ARG A 225 -5.61 -29.25 14.19
C ARG A 225 -4.70 -30.16 15.00
N THR A 226 -5.22 -31.28 15.42
CA THR A 226 -4.45 -32.34 16.09
C THR A 226 -4.79 -33.66 15.42
N ALA A 227 -3.79 -34.40 14.98
CA ALA A 227 -3.97 -35.76 14.48
C ALA A 227 -4.06 -36.73 15.68
N VAL A 228 -5.05 -37.60 15.67
CA VAL A 228 -5.19 -38.69 16.66
C VAL A 228 -5.11 -40.00 15.90
N GLN A 229 -4.24 -40.88 16.38
CA GLN A 229 -4.10 -42.25 15.88
C GLN A 229 -4.44 -43.22 17.02
N GLY A 230 -5.25 -44.23 16.71
CA GLY A 230 -5.67 -45.19 17.72
C GLY A 230 -6.40 -46.40 17.11
N SER A 231 -6.89 -47.32 17.97
CA SER A 231 -7.79 -48.40 17.55
C SER A 231 -9.13 -47.80 17.05
N SER A 232 -9.85 -48.55 16.22
CA SER A 232 -11.20 -48.16 15.76
C SER A 232 -12.11 -47.80 16.93
N LEU A 233 -12.09 -48.60 18.01
CA LEU A 233 -12.89 -48.33 19.21
C LEU A 233 -12.56 -46.99 19.85
N ALA A 234 -11.28 -46.63 19.92
CA ALA A 234 -10.86 -45.34 20.49
C ALA A 234 -11.25 -44.18 19.59
N LEU A 235 -11.13 -44.32 18.29
CA LEU A 235 -11.51 -43.27 17.29
C LEU A 235 -13.03 -43.08 17.26
N ASP A 236 -13.81 -44.15 17.32
CA ASP A 236 -15.28 -44.08 17.39
C ASP A 236 -15.74 -43.39 18.70
N ALA A 237 -15.10 -43.72 19.81
CA ALA A 237 -15.39 -43.06 21.08
C ALA A 237 -15.02 -41.55 21.04
N LEU A 238 -13.93 -41.17 20.36
CA LEU A 238 -13.56 -39.77 20.17
C LEU A 238 -14.55 -39.03 19.29
N ALA A 239 -14.99 -39.63 18.17
CA ALA A 239 -15.97 -39.04 17.28
C ALA A 239 -17.31 -38.77 17.99
N ALA A 240 -17.72 -39.65 18.90
CA ALA A 240 -18.92 -39.47 19.68
C ALA A 240 -18.87 -38.33 20.73
N GLN A 241 -17.68 -37.82 21.05
CA GLN A 241 -17.53 -36.64 21.94
C GLN A 241 -17.75 -35.32 21.22
N GLY A 242 -17.66 -35.29 19.89
CA GLY A 242 -17.74 -34.08 19.07
C GLY A 242 -19.10 -33.87 18.39
N ALA A 243 -20.10 -34.70 18.67
CA ALA A 243 -21.42 -34.64 18.08
C ALA A 243 -22.41 -33.78 18.89
#